data_fb94c1c52cde2061385191c6051c6905
#
_entry.id   fb94c1c52cde2061385191c6051c6905
#
_cell.length_a   1.000
_cell.length_b   1.000
_cell.length_c   1.000
_cell.angle_alpha   90.00
_cell.angle_beta   90.00
_cell.angle_gamma   90.00
#
_symmetry.space_group_name_H-M   'P 1'
#
loop_
_entity.id
_entity.type
_entity.pdbx_description
1 polymer ?
#
loop_
_entity_poly.entity_id
_entity_poly.type
_entity_poly.pdbx_seq_one_letter_code
_entity_poly.pdbx_strand_id
1 'polypeptide(L)'
;MSKVILYIAVSIDGYIADDRGAVDWISEQDENAKMEDTFTPFFSGVDTVIMGRKTYNQIVTELSPGQWPYEGATTYVLTRHGETDNAENIRFKNMDVCRLIEALKQESEGKDIWICGGAEVARQLISSNMIDTYHLAVIPVLLG
;
A
#
# COMPACT_ATOMS: atom_id res chain seq x y z
N MET A 1 -7.12 -16.41 -10.21
CA MET A 1 -6.96 -16.33 -8.76
C MET A 1 -6.12 -15.13 -8.39
N SER A 2 -6.64 -14.26 -7.54
CA SER A 2 -5.92 -13.05 -7.15
C SER A 2 -4.76 -13.35 -6.21
N LYS A 3 -3.62 -12.72 -6.47
CA LYS A 3 -2.47 -12.79 -5.56
C LYS A 3 -2.47 -11.57 -4.65
N VAL A 4 -2.00 -11.77 -3.43
CA VAL A 4 -1.78 -10.69 -2.48
C VAL A 4 -0.31 -10.30 -2.58
N ILE A 5 -0.06 -9.06 -2.98
CA ILE A 5 1.29 -8.57 -3.26
C ILE A 5 1.61 -7.41 -2.32
N LEU A 6 2.70 -7.54 -1.57
CA LEU A 6 3.26 -6.43 -0.82
C LEU A 6 4.29 -5.75 -1.71
N TYR A 7 3.92 -4.60 -2.28
CA TYR A 7 4.80 -3.77 -3.09
C TYR A 7 5.08 -2.50 -2.30
N ILE A 8 6.31 -2.32 -1.84
CA ILE A 8 6.63 -1.24 -0.93
C ILE A 8 8.11 -0.86 -1.05
N ALA A 9 8.40 0.44 -0.86
CA ALA A 9 9.77 0.91 -0.77
C ALA A 9 10.28 0.73 0.67
N VAL A 10 11.50 0.22 0.80
CA VAL A 10 12.14 0.00 2.10
C VAL A 10 13.56 0.55 2.08
N SER A 11 14.06 0.95 3.24
CA SER A 11 15.47 1.29 3.41
C SER A 11 16.33 0.02 3.40
N ILE A 12 17.65 0.17 3.33
CA ILE A 12 18.57 -0.97 3.37
C ILE A 12 18.37 -1.77 4.66
N ASP A 13 18.08 -1.09 5.76
CA ASP A 13 17.87 -1.71 7.07
C ASP A 13 16.41 -2.06 7.36
N GLY A 14 15.55 -2.05 6.34
CA GLY A 14 14.20 -2.63 6.45
C GLY A 14 13.10 -1.72 6.95
N TYR A 15 13.32 -0.42 7.02
CA TYR A 15 12.29 0.53 7.45
C TYR A 15 11.47 1.03 6.26
N ILE A 16 10.18 1.27 6.47
CA ILE A 16 9.27 1.80 5.45
C ILE A 16 8.96 3.28 5.65
N ALA A 17 9.35 3.84 6.79
CA ALA A 17 9.22 5.25 7.11
C ALA A 17 10.32 5.62 8.10
N ASP A 18 10.64 6.91 8.21
CA ASP A 18 11.60 7.37 9.22
C ASP A 18 10.94 7.43 10.60
N ASP A 19 11.67 7.91 11.61
CA ASP A 19 11.18 7.96 12.99
C ASP A 19 9.99 8.91 13.19
N ARG A 20 9.72 9.77 12.20
CA ARG A 20 8.57 10.68 12.19
C ARG A 20 7.42 10.17 11.31
N GLY A 21 7.57 8.99 10.72
CA GLY A 21 6.62 8.44 9.78
C GLY A 21 6.72 9.03 8.37
N ALA A 22 7.74 9.81 8.10
CA ALA A 22 7.91 10.44 6.79
C ALA A 22 8.56 9.50 5.78
N VAL A 23 8.30 9.77 4.51
CA VAL A 23 8.80 8.97 3.39
C VAL A 23 9.61 9.81 2.40
N ASP A 24 10.07 10.98 2.80
CA ASP A 24 10.84 11.89 1.94
C ASP A 24 12.11 11.24 1.41
N TRP A 25 12.71 10.35 2.21
CA TRP A 25 13.92 9.62 1.84
C TRP A 25 13.77 8.78 0.58
N ILE A 26 12.56 8.45 0.16
CA ILE A 26 12.30 7.66 -1.05
C ILE A 26 12.64 8.50 -2.30
N SER A 27 12.30 9.78 -2.28
CA SER A 27 12.50 10.68 -3.41
C SER A 27 13.79 11.51 -3.34
N GLU A 28 14.52 11.46 -2.22
CA GLU A 28 15.77 12.20 -2.00
C GLU A 28 17.00 11.50 -2.59
N GLN A 29 16.82 10.72 -3.63
CA GLN A 29 17.91 10.04 -4.29
C GLN A 29 18.58 10.97 -5.30
N ASP A 30 19.78 10.57 -5.77
CA ASP A 30 20.55 11.34 -6.75
C ASP A 30 19.67 11.72 -7.95
N GLU A 31 19.58 13.01 -8.23
CA GLU A 31 18.78 13.55 -9.35
C GLU A 31 19.22 13.00 -10.72
N ASN A 32 20.47 12.55 -10.82
CA ASN A 32 21.00 11.97 -12.03
C ASN A 32 20.76 10.45 -12.14
N ALA A 33 20.27 9.84 -11.08
CA ALA A 33 19.93 8.43 -11.10
C ALA A 33 18.61 8.24 -11.86
N LYS A 34 18.67 7.51 -12.97
CA LYS A 34 17.46 7.14 -13.69
C LYS A 34 16.81 5.97 -12.95
N MET A 35 15.71 6.26 -12.26
CA MET A 35 14.92 5.20 -11.68
C MET A 35 13.97 4.66 -12.74
N GLU A 36 14.06 3.37 -12.98
CA GLU A 36 13.14 2.68 -13.85
C GLU A 36 11.74 2.71 -13.22
N ASP A 37 10.71 3.04 -14.01
CA ASP A 37 9.35 2.99 -13.54
C ASP A 37 8.88 1.54 -13.48
N THR A 38 8.90 0.96 -12.29
CA THR A 38 8.40 -0.39 -12.05
C THR A 38 6.96 -0.39 -11.56
N PHE A 39 6.45 0.77 -11.15
CA PHE A 39 5.11 0.88 -10.57
C PHE A 39 4.01 0.77 -11.61
N THR A 40 4.12 1.48 -12.73
CA THR A 40 3.06 1.51 -13.73
C THR A 40 2.75 0.12 -14.29
N PRO A 41 3.75 -0.70 -14.68
CA PRO A 41 3.47 -2.07 -15.10
C PRO A 41 2.87 -2.92 -13.98
N PHE A 42 3.35 -2.75 -12.76
CA PHE A 42 2.81 -3.46 -11.60
C PHE A 42 1.34 -3.10 -11.38
N PHE A 43 1.02 -1.81 -11.35
CA PHE A 43 -0.34 -1.33 -11.07
C PHE A 43 -1.35 -1.79 -12.13
N SER A 44 -0.91 -1.96 -13.37
CA SER A 44 -1.79 -2.44 -14.45
C SER A 44 -2.36 -3.83 -14.18
N GLY A 45 -1.71 -4.62 -13.31
CA GLY A 45 -2.19 -5.94 -12.90
C GLY A 45 -3.01 -5.95 -11.62
N VAL A 46 -3.34 -4.78 -11.07
CA VAL A 46 -4.00 -4.62 -9.77
C VAL A 46 -5.40 -4.05 -9.94
N ASP A 47 -6.38 -4.64 -9.27
CA ASP A 47 -7.74 -4.09 -9.21
C ASP A 47 -8.17 -3.71 -7.79
N THR A 48 -7.37 -4.05 -6.79
CA THR A 48 -7.70 -3.81 -5.39
C THR A 48 -6.47 -3.31 -4.64
N VAL A 49 -6.63 -2.23 -3.88
CA VAL A 49 -5.57 -1.65 -3.05
C VAL A 49 -6.04 -1.68 -1.60
N ILE A 50 -5.17 -2.10 -0.69
CA ILE A 50 -5.46 -2.10 0.75
C ILE A 50 -4.42 -1.26 1.47
N MET A 51 -4.87 -0.37 2.33
CA MET A 51 -4.00 0.47 3.13
C MET A 51 -4.60 0.78 4.49
N GLY A 52 -3.73 1.13 5.44
CA GLY A 52 -4.18 1.62 6.74
C GLY A 52 -4.59 3.08 6.68
N ARG A 53 -5.29 3.54 7.71
CA ARG A 53 -5.79 4.92 7.77
C ARG A 53 -4.68 5.96 7.74
N LYS A 54 -3.56 5.71 8.43
CA LYS A 54 -2.43 6.64 8.44
C LYS A 54 -1.84 6.83 7.04
N THR A 55 -1.71 5.74 6.29
CA THR A 55 -1.22 5.80 4.92
C THR A 55 -2.18 6.59 4.04
N TYR A 56 -3.48 6.35 4.16
CA TYR A 56 -4.48 7.12 3.44
C TYR A 56 -4.38 8.62 3.74
N ASN A 57 -4.32 8.97 5.02
CA ASN A 57 -4.22 10.36 5.44
C ASN A 57 -2.96 11.02 4.88
N GLN A 58 -1.84 10.32 4.90
CA GLN A 58 -0.58 10.83 4.36
C GLN A 58 -0.67 11.08 2.85
N ILE A 59 -1.33 10.19 2.13
CA ILE A 59 -1.51 10.36 0.68
C ILE A 59 -2.35 11.61 0.38
N VAL A 60 -3.49 11.77 1.04
CA VAL A 60 -4.42 12.85 0.70
C VAL A 60 -3.99 14.22 1.23
N THR A 61 -3.12 14.25 2.25
CA THR A 61 -2.67 15.52 2.83
C THR A 61 -1.27 15.94 2.40
N GLU A 62 -0.38 15.00 2.14
CA GLU A 62 1.03 15.30 1.90
C GLU A 62 1.54 14.85 0.54
N LEU A 63 1.27 13.59 0.17
CA LEU A 63 1.91 12.98 -0.99
C LEU A 63 1.20 13.31 -2.30
N SER A 64 -0.12 13.38 -2.29
CA SER A 64 -0.90 13.66 -3.51
C SER A 64 -2.17 14.43 -3.16
N PRO A 65 -2.04 15.65 -2.59
CA PRO A 65 -3.23 16.42 -2.21
C PRO A 65 -4.03 16.84 -3.45
N GLY A 66 -5.33 16.63 -3.36
CA GLY A 66 -6.24 17.03 -4.43
C GLY A 66 -6.38 16.08 -5.60
N GLN A 67 -5.57 15.04 -5.66
CA GLN A 67 -5.67 14.05 -6.74
C GLN A 67 -5.36 12.65 -6.20
N TRP A 68 -6.34 11.74 -6.30
CA TRP A 68 -6.16 10.35 -5.88
C TRP A 68 -5.27 9.62 -6.88
N PRO A 69 -4.12 9.04 -6.43
CA PRO A 69 -3.16 8.45 -7.36
C PRO A 69 -3.51 7.04 -7.85
N TYR A 70 -4.51 6.39 -7.23
CA TYR A 70 -4.82 4.99 -7.53
C TYR A 70 -6.18 4.82 -8.19
N GLU A 71 -6.53 5.70 -9.11
CA GLU A 71 -7.74 5.57 -9.92
C GLU A 71 -7.64 4.32 -10.80
N GLY A 72 -8.77 3.69 -11.03
CA GLY A 72 -8.83 2.44 -11.79
C GLY A 72 -8.82 1.19 -10.94
N ALA A 73 -8.56 1.32 -9.65
CA ALA A 73 -8.65 0.22 -8.68
C ALA A 73 -9.58 0.62 -7.53
N THR A 74 -10.14 -0.36 -6.85
CA THR A 74 -10.91 -0.12 -5.62
C THR A 74 -9.96 -0.14 -4.44
N THR A 75 -9.99 0.92 -3.63
CA THR A 75 -9.15 1.04 -2.44
C THR A 75 -9.96 0.78 -1.19
N TYR A 76 -9.46 -0.11 -0.35
CA TYR A 76 -10.01 -0.35 0.99
C TYR A 76 -9.07 0.27 2.02
N VAL A 77 -9.60 1.18 2.82
CA VAL A 77 -8.87 1.84 3.90
C VAL A 77 -9.33 1.25 5.22
N LEU A 78 -8.41 0.63 5.94
CA LEU A 78 -8.71 0.04 7.24
C LEU A 78 -8.69 1.13 8.31
N THR A 79 -9.76 1.24 9.07
CA THR A 79 -9.92 2.27 10.08
C THR A 79 -10.60 1.69 11.32
N ARG A 80 -10.27 2.23 12.49
CA ARG A 80 -10.94 1.88 13.75
C ARG A 80 -12.19 2.73 14.00
N HIS A 81 -12.36 3.76 13.20
CA HIS A 81 -13.51 4.65 13.29
C HIS A 81 -14.60 4.18 12.35
N GLY A 82 -15.82 4.56 12.61
CA GLY A 82 -16.94 4.23 11.74
C GLY A 82 -16.74 4.78 10.34
N GLU A 83 -17.32 4.11 9.37
CA GLU A 83 -17.25 4.51 7.98
C GLU A 83 -18.01 5.80 7.76
N THR A 84 -17.35 6.82 7.28
CA THR A 84 -18.00 8.11 7.12
C THR A 84 -17.98 8.63 5.68
N ASP A 85 -16.93 8.40 4.93
CA ASP A 85 -16.76 9.09 3.66
C ASP A 85 -16.35 8.16 2.53
N ASN A 86 -17.23 7.23 2.17
CA ASN A 86 -16.96 6.39 0.99
C ASN A 86 -17.07 7.24 -0.27
N ALA A 87 -16.03 7.24 -1.07
CA ALA A 87 -16.06 7.76 -2.43
C ALA A 87 -16.29 6.59 -3.39
N GLU A 88 -16.44 6.88 -4.67
CA GLU A 88 -16.78 5.86 -5.66
C GLU A 88 -15.84 4.65 -5.64
N ASN A 89 -14.53 4.91 -5.54
CA ASN A 89 -13.51 3.85 -5.57
C ASN A 89 -12.75 3.72 -4.26
N ILE A 90 -13.22 4.34 -3.18
CA ILE A 90 -12.56 4.29 -1.88
C ILE A 90 -13.59 3.87 -0.84
N ARG A 91 -13.26 2.80 -0.12
CA ARG A 91 -14.16 2.24 0.89
C ARG A 91 -13.43 2.12 2.23
N PHE A 92 -14.02 2.70 3.28
CA PHE A 92 -13.47 2.59 4.62
C PHE A 92 -14.08 1.38 5.31
N LYS A 93 -13.23 0.54 5.92
CA LYS A 93 -13.66 -0.68 6.59
C LYS A 93 -13.08 -0.76 8.00
N ASN A 94 -13.95 -1.05 8.97
CA ASN A 94 -13.54 -1.37 10.33
C ASN A 94 -13.61 -2.88 10.50
N MET A 95 -12.57 -3.57 10.03
CA MET A 95 -12.51 -5.02 10.14
C MET A 95 -11.06 -5.49 10.10
N ASP A 96 -10.86 -6.73 10.50
CA ASP A 96 -9.54 -7.35 10.44
C ASP A 96 -9.10 -7.53 8.99
N VAL A 97 -7.84 -7.17 8.70
CA VAL A 97 -7.33 -7.21 7.33
C VAL A 97 -7.31 -8.62 6.77
N CYS A 98 -7.04 -9.62 7.59
CA CYS A 98 -7.03 -11.01 7.12
C CYS A 98 -8.41 -11.46 6.65
N ARG A 99 -9.46 -11.05 7.36
CA ARG A 99 -10.83 -11.35 6.96
C ARG A 99 -11.22 -10.62 5.68
N LEU A 100 -10.76 -9.38 5.53
CA LEU A 100 -11.00 -8.62 4.31
C LEU A 100 -10.37 -9.33 3.11
N ILE A 101 -9.13 -9.77 3.24
CA ILE A 101 -8.43 -10.51 2.18
C ILE A 101 -9.19 -11.80 1.82
N GLU A 102 -9.63 -12.56 2.80
CA GLU A 102 -10.38 -13.79 2.55
C GLU A 102 -11.67 -13.52 1.77
N ALA A 103 -12.41 -12.48 2.16
CA ALA A 103 -13.64 -12.09 1.46
C ALA A 103 -13.33 -11.65 0.02
N LEU A 104 -12.29 -10.86 -0.18
CA LEU A 104 -11.92 -10.38 -1.50
C LEU A 104 -11.46 -11.51 -2.42
N LYS A 105 -10.73 -12.48 -1.91
CA LYS A 105 -10.31 -13.63 -2.70
C LYS A 105 -11.49 -14.49 -3.17
N GLN A 106 -12.54 -14.57 -2.38
CA GLN A 106 -13.75 -15.30 -2.76
C GLN A 106 -14.54 -14.60 -3.85
N GLU A 107 -14.51 -13.26 -3.86
CA GLU A 107 -15.24 -12.46 -4.85
C GLU A 107 -14.45 -12.24 -6.13
N SER A 108 -13.14 -12.42 -6.07
CA SER A 108 -12.25 -11.97 -7.13
C SER A 108 -12.12 -13.02 -8.24
N GLU A 109 -12.50 -12.64 -9.43
CA GLU A 109 -12.18 -13.36 -10.67
C GLU A 109 -11.10 -12.61 -11.46
N GLY A 110 -10.46 -11.63 -10.84
CA GLY A 110 -9.73 -10.66 -11.58
C GLY A 110 -8.26 -10.58 -11.25
N LYS A 111 -7.82 -9.35 -11.15
CA LYS A 111 -6.44 -8.99 -11.00
C LYS A 111 -5.98 -9.11 -9.54
N ASP A 112 -4.79 -8.65 -9.27
CA ASP A 112 -4.16 -8.85 -7.98
C ASP A 112 -4.56 -7.79 -6.94
N ILE A 113 -4.29 -8.12 -5.67
CA ILE A 113 -4.52 -7.25 -4.52
C ILE A 113 -3.18 -6.69 -4.08
N TRP A 114 -3.07 -5.36 -4.08
CA TRP A 114 -1.86 -4.67 -3.66
C TRP A 114 -2.00 -4.19 -2.22
N ILE A 115 -1.06 -4.61 -1.37
CA ILE A 115 -0.93 -4.09 -0.01
C ILE A 115 0.00 -2.88 -0.06
N CYS A 116 -0.60 -1.70 0.05
CA CYS A 116 0.12 -0.43 -0.04
C CYS A 116 0.89 -0.12 1.25
N GLY A 117 0.39 -0.58 2.38
CA GLY A 117 0.98 -0.32 3.70
C GLY A 117 -0.10 0.13 4.69
N GLY A 118 0.20 0.60 5.89
CA GLY A 118 1.56 0.73 6.38
C GLY A 118 2.08 -0.51 7.09
N ALA A 119 3.01 -0.28 8.01
CA ALA A 119 3.73 -1.35 8.69
C ALA A 119 2.80 -2.29 9.47
N GLU A 120 1.79 -1.76 10.14
CA GLU A 120 0.88 -2.57 10.94
C GLU A 120 0.04 -3.51 10.06
N VAL A 121 -0.47 -3.02 8.93
CA VAL A 121 -1.21 -3.85 7.98
C VAL A 121 -0.31 -4.93 7.40
N ALA A 122 0.90 -4.56 6.98
CA ALA A 122 1.86 -5.51 6.45
C ALA A 122 2.24 -6.56 7.49
N ARG A 123 2.48 -6.15 8.74
CA ARG A 123 2.85 -7.06 9.83
C ARG A 123 1.78 -8.11 10.07
N GLN A 124 0.52 -7.72 10.12
CA GLN A 124 -0.58 -8.65 10.34
C GLN A 124 -0.65 -9.70 9.24
N LEU A 125 -0.49 -9.29 7.99
CA LEU A 125 -0.56 -10.21 6.85
C LEU A 125 0.66 -11.11 6.77
N ILE A 126 1.84 -10.61 7.10
CA ILE A 126 3.07 -11.41 7.16
C ILE A 126 2.93 -12.46 8.25
N SER A 127 2.48 -12.07 9.44
CA SER A 127 2.31 -12.99 10.58
C SER A 127 1.30 -14.09 10.29
N SER A 128 0.29 -13.80 9.49
CA SER A 128 -0.74 -14.77 9.09
C SER A 128 -0.42 -15.50 7.80
N ASN A 129 0.77 -15.28 7.25
CA ASN A 129 1.25 -15.91 6.01
C ASN A 129 0.29 -15.72 4.83
N MET A 130 -0.25 -14.51 4.69
CA MET A 130 -1.24 -14.20 3.66
C MET A 130 -0.68 -13.43 2.45
N ILE A 131 0.62 -13.16 2.43
CA ILE A 131 1.25 -12.47 1.31
C ILE A 131 1.83 -13.50 0.35
N ASP A 132 1.39 -13.44 -0.89
CA ASP A 132 1.83 -14.38 -1.94
C ASP A 132 3.14 -13.93 -2.59
N THR A 133 3.32 -12.62 -2.76
CA THR A 133 4.50 -12.07 -3.43
C THR A 133 4.99 -10.83 -2.70
N TYR A 134 6.28 -10.77 -2.48
CA TYR A 134 6.96 -9.57 -1.95
C TYR A 134 7.69 -8.88 -3.08
N HIS A 135 7.35 -7.62 -3.33
CA HIS A 135 8.02 -6.79 -4.32
C HIS A 135 8.57 -5.57 -3.58
N LEU A 136 9.82 -5.68 -3.14
CA LEU A 136 10.46 -4.67 -2.31
C LEU A 136 11.40 -3.81 -3.15
N ALA A 137 11.16 -2.50 -3.16
CA ALA A 137 12.09 -1.54 -3.74
C ALA A 137 13.03 -1.06 -2.64
N VAL A 138 14.26 -1.55 -2.64
CA VAL A 138 15.24 -1.20 -1.61
C VAL A 138 15.90 0.13 -1.97
N ILE A 139 15.71 1.13 -1.12
CA ILE A 139 16.29 2.46 -1.30
C ILE A 139 17.62 2.52 -0.54
N PRO A 140 18.69 3.04 -1.13
CA PRO A 140 20.03 2.98 -0.51
C PRO A 140 20.22 4.02 0.60
N VAL A 141 19.43 3.89 1.66
CA VAL A 141 19.53 4.72 2.87
C VAL A 141 19.38 3.86 4.11
N LEU A 142 19.95 4.31 5.21
CA LEU A 142 19.80 3.71 6.52
C LEU A 142 18.97 4.65 7.39
N LEU A 143 17.91 4.18 8.02
CA LEU A 143 16.99 5.00 8.77
C LEU A 143 17.02 4.79 10.28
N GLY A 144 17.59 3.70 10.74
CA GLY A 144 17.60 3.42 12.17
C GLY A 144 18.83 2.78 12.79
#